data_dea9edf2f34b5a96056d812705785a69
#
_entry.id   dea9edf2f34b5a96056d812705785a69
#
_cell.length_a   1.000
_cell.length_b   1.000
_cell.length_c   1.000
_cell.angle_alpha   90.00
_cell.angle_beta   90.00
_cell.angle_gamma   90.00
#
_symmetry.space_group_name_H-M   'P 1'
#
loop_
_entity.id
_entity.type
_entity.pdbx_description
1 polymer ?
#
loop_
_entity_poly.entity_id
_entity_poly.type
_entity_poly.pdbx_seq_one_letter_code
_entity_poly.pdbx_strand_id
1 'polypeptide(L)'
;MGGIRSREAENVRQAWGRVTRWLERNAPKNAGALCGPATPKMIVDAEARLGVSFPQEMWTWLLTNNGVGMADDEENGRFAAPYSSFLPSGWHLLSVEQIVNVYESRADLAAREPSPHPDRETLAWRHDWVPFAVETDWLYGRFIDTSTGMLGKWSDGDLTRFETHASLAEYFHSLADDMRQRATAQDGRLVWGTRTRRPAEPSR
;
A
#
# COMPACT_ATOMS: atom_id res chain seq x y z
N MET A 1 13.10 -24.69 -5.34
CA MET A 1 12.44 -23.39 -5.56
C MET A 1 10.97 -23.35 -5.17
N GLY A 2 10.19 -24.43 -5.23
CA GLY A 2 8.76 -24.43 -4.85
C GLY A 2 8.45 -24.13 -3.37
N GLY A 3 9.30 -24.57 -2.44
CA GLY A 3 9.01 -24.42 -1.00
C GLY A 3 9.11 -22.99 -0.46
N ILE A 4 9.99 -22.14 -1.01
CA ILE A 4 10.16 -20.74 -0.57
C ILE A 4 8.94 -19.91 -1.01
N ARG A 5 8.56 -20.01 -2.28
CA ARG A 5 7.36 -19.31 -2.82
C ARG A 5 6.06 -19.69 -2.10
N SER A 6 5.93 -20.94 -1.70
CA SER A 6 4.76 -21.41 -0.93
C SER A 6 4.72 -20.79 0.46
N ARG A 7 5.89 -20.62 1.12
CA ARG A 7 5.98 -20.00 2.45
C ARG A 7 5.70 -18.50 2.41
N GLU A 8 6.23 -17.78 1.43
CA GLU A 8 5.96 -16.35 1.22
C GLU A 8 4.46 -16.10 0.98
N ALA A 9 3.84 -16.89 0.11
CA ALA A 9 2.41 -16.82 -0.15
C ALA A 9 1.58 -17.08 1.11
N GLU A 10 1.97 -18.05 1.94
CA GLU A 10 1.27 -18.34 3.18
C GLU A 10 1.45 -17.22 4.22
N ASN A 11 2.66 -16.67 4.34
CA ASN A 11 2.96 -15.57 5.26
C ASN A 11 2.10 -14.33 4.95
N VAL A 12 1.99 -13.93 3.67
CA VAL A 12 1.17 -12.75 3.31
C VAL A 12 -0.32 -13.00 3.52
N ARG A 13 -0.83 -14.21 3.24
CA ARG A 13 -2.23 -14.56 3.55
C ARG A 13 -2.52 -14.50 5.04
N GLN A 14 -1.62 -15.03 5.86
CA GLN A 14 -1.75 -15.01 7.31
C GLN A 14 -1.71 -13.57 7.85
N ALA A 15 -0.76 -12.77 7.39
CA ALA A 15 -0.61 -11.37 7.79
C ALA A 15 -1.86 -10.56 7.42
N TRP A 16 -2.31 -10.65 6.16
CA TRP A 16 -3.52 -9.98 5.68
C TRP A 16 -4.76 -10.46 6.44
N GLY A 17 -4.89 -11.76 6.67
CA GLY A 17 -5.99 -12.33 7.47
C GLY A 17 -6.05 -11.83 8.91
N ARG A 18 -4.95 -11.33 9.50
CA ARG A 18 -4.97 -10.65 10.80
C ARG A 18 -5.60 -9.26 10.68
N VAL A 19 -5.28 -8.52 9.62
CA VAL A 19 -5.85 -7.20 9.35
C VAL A 19 -7.35 -7.31 9.13
N THR A 20 -7.79 -8.18 8.22
CA THR A 20 -9.22 -8.33 7.88
C THR A 20 -10.06 -8.79 9.06
N ARG A 21 -9.59 -9.79 9.83
CA ARG A 21 -10.29 -10.22 11.04
C ARG A 21 -10.43 -9.12 12.10
N TRP A 22 -9.44 -8.25 12.21
CA TRP A 22 -9.55 -7.10 13.12
C TRP A 22 -10.62 -6.11 12.63
N LEU A 23 -10.60 -5.77 11.33
CA LEU A 23 -11.60 -4.88 10.72
C LEU A 23 -13.02 -5.46 10.84
N GLU A 24 -13.22 -6.72 10.51
CA GLU A 24 -14.53 -7.41 10.60
C GLU A 24 -15.11 -7.36 12.00
N ARG A 25 -14.27 -7.53 13.03
CA ARG A 25 -14.73 -7.54 14.42
C ARG A 25 -14.96 -6.16 15.01
N ASN A 26 -14.15 -5.17 14.63
CA ASN A 26 -14.10 -3.88 15.33
C ASN A 26 -14.57 -2.72 14.45
N ALA A 27 -14.37 -2.79 13.14
CA ALA A 27 -14.63 -1.70 12.19
C ALA A 27 -15.33 -2.22 10.92
N PRO A 28 -16.56 -2.76 11.04
CA PRO A 28 -17.25 -3.42 9.93
C PRO A 28 -17.50 -2.51 8.72
N LYS A 29 -17.56 -1.19 8.89
CA LYS A 29 -17.67 -0.24 7.78
C LYS A 29 -16.39 -0.22 6.92
N ASN A 30 -15.22 -0.30 7.57
CA ASN A 30 -13.95 -0.40 6.85
C ASN A 30 -13.77 -1.79 6.23
N ALA A 31 -14.21 -2.85 6.91
CA ALA A 31 -14.22 -4.20 6.33
C ALA A 31 -15.08 -4.27 5.06
N GLY A 32 -16.25 -3.63 5.08
CA GLY A 32 -17.15 -3.55 3.92
C GLY A 32 -16.62 -2.70 2.75
N ALA A 33 -15.61 -1.86 2.98
CA ALA A 33 -14.94 -1.10 1.93
C ALA A 33 -13.83 -1.87 1.21
N LEU A 34 -13.42 -3.04 1.72
CA LEU A 34 -12.48 -3.92 1.03
C LEU A 34 -13.11 -4.53 -0.21
N CYS A 35 -12.37 -4.51 -1.33
CA CYS A 35 -12.81 -5.18 -2.55
C CYS A 35 -12.58 -6.70 -2.45
N GLY A 36 -13.38 -7.47 -3.20
CA GLY A 36 -13.13 -8.89 -3.40
C GLY A 36 -11.78 -9.16 -4.11
N PRO A 37 -11.44 -10.44 -4.35
CA PRO A 37 -10.20 -10.82 -5.03
C PRO A 37 -10.08 -10.26 -6.45
N ALA A 38 -8.87 -9.87 -6.88
CA ALA A 38 -8.56 -9.70 -8.28
C ALA A 38 -8.56 -11.05 -9.01
N THR A 39 -8.83 -11.04 -10.31
CA THR A 39 -8.62 -12.24 -11.13
C THR A 39 -7.17 -12.34 -11.58
N PRO A 40 -6.65 -13.56 -11.83
CA PRO A 40 -5.30 -13.72 -12.40
C PRO A 40 -5.11 -12.93 -13.70
N LYS A 41 -6.16 -12.84 -14.53
CA LYS A 41 -6.10 -12.07 -15.78
C LYS A 41 -5.86 -10.58 -15.55
N MET A 42 -6.52 -9.96 -14.56
CA MET A 42 -6.31 -8.55 -14.22
C MET A 42 -4.86 -8.28 -13.86
N ILE A 43 -4.23 -9.17 -13.09
CA ILE A 43 -2.85 -9.02 -12.66
C ILE A 43 -1.89 -9.19 -13.85
N VAL A 44 -2.09 -10.21 -14.68
CA VAL A 44 -1.28 -10.44 -15.89
C VAL A 44 -1.38 -9.26 -16.87
N ASP A 45 -2.59 -8.73 -17.10
CA ASP A 45 -2.79 -7.58 -17.98
C ASP A 45 -2.06 -6.33 -17.43
N ALA A 46 -2.09 -6.12 -16.11
CA ALA A 46 -1.37 -5.02 -15.47
C ALA A 46 0.16 -5.17 -15.59
N GLU A 47 0.70 -6.36 -15.32
CA GLU A 47 2.13 -6.64 -15.50
C GLU A 47 2.57 -6.40 -16.94
N ALA A 48 1.77 -6.86 -17.92
CA ALA A 48 2.06 -6.67 -19.33
C ALA A 48 2.02 -5.18 -19.74
N ARG A 49 1.07 -4.41 -19.19
CA ARG A 49 0.92 -2.97 -19.47
C ARG A 49 2.06 -2.15 -18.88
N LEU A 50 2.48 -2.49 -17.66
CA LEU A 50 3.56 -1.78 -16.96
C LEU A 50 4.96 -2.25 -17.36
N GLY A 51 5.07 -3.42 -17.99
CA GLY A 51 6.37 -4.05 -18.30
C GLY A 51 7.13 -4.54 -17.06
N VAL A 52 6.43 -4.77 -15.94
CA VAL A 52 7.01 -5.15 -14.64
C VAL A 52 6.32 -6.39 -14.10
N SER A 53 7.08 -7.35 -13.59
CA SER A 53 6.50 -8.52 -12.92
C SER A 53 6.27 -8.24 -11.43
N PHE A 54 5.07 -8.52 -10.93
CA PHE A 54 4.75 -8.34 -9.52
C PHE A 54 5.37 -9.45 -8.67
N PRO A 55 5.90 -9.13 -7.48
CA PRO A 55 6.39 -10.13 -6.55
C PRO A 55 5.31 -11.12 -6.12
N GLN A 56 5.69 -12.34 -5.77
CA GLN A 56 4.78 -13.41 -5.37
C GLN A 56 3.85 -13.01 -4.21
N GLU A 57 4.34 -12.23 -3.25
CA GLU A 57 3.53 -11.73 -2.14
C GLU A 57 2.43 -10.78 -2.61
N MET A 58 2.74 -9.87 -3.54
CA MET A 58 1.77 -8.95 -4.13
C MET A 58 0.70 -9.71 -4.93
N TRP A 59 1.11 -10.67 -5.76
CA TRP A 59 0.20 -11.58 -6.46
C TRP A 59 -0.76 -12.27 -5.48
N THR A 60 -0.21 -12.85 -4.42
CA THR A 60 -0.98 -13.58 -3.42
C THR A 60 -1.96 -12.68 -2.70
N TRP A 61 -1.54 -11.46 -2.34
CA TRP A 61 -2.41 -10.49 -1.69
C TRP A 61 -3.55 -10.05 -2.63
N LEU A 62 -3.25 -9.66 -3.87
CA LEU A 62 -4.25 -9.23 -4.85
C LEU A 62 -5.28 -10.33 -5.15
N LEU A 63 -4.88 -11.59 -5.17
CA LEU A 63 -5.78 -12.74 -5.30
C LEU A 63 -6.66 -12.98 -4.06
N THR A 64 -6.43 -12.29 -2.94
CA THR A 64 -7.28 -12.33 -1.76
C THR A 64 -8.07 -11.03 -1.56
N ASN A 65 -7.51 -9.90 -2.01
CA ASN A 65 -8.12 -8.57 -1.88
C ASN A 65 -7.61 -7.65 -3.00
N ASN A 66 -8.51 -7.09 -3.78
CA ASN A 66 -8.19 -6.14 -4.85
C ASN A 66 -8.28 -4.69 -4.35
N GLY A 67 -7.57 -4.38 -3.26
CA GLY A 67 -7.56 -3.04 -2.70
C GLY A 67 -8.88 -2.64 -2.03
N VAL A 68 -9.27 -1.39 -2.19
CA VAL A 68 -10.50 -0.82 -1.60
C VAL A 68 -11.42 -0.22 -2.65
N GLY A 69 -12.69 -0.09 -2.29
CA GLY A 69 -13.70 0.51 -3.15
C GLY A 69 -13.40 1.98 -3.46
N MET A 70 -13.69 2.39 -4.69
CA MET A 70 -13.67 3.76 -5.14
C MET A 70 -15.08 4.24 -5.38
N ALA A 71 -15.32 5.52 -5.17
CA ALA A 71 -16.56 6.21 -5.52
C ALA A 71 -16.26 7.27 -6.58
N ASP A 72 -17.24 7.55 -7.40
CA ASP A 72 -17.19 8.65 -8.37
C ASP A 72 -17.91 9.87 -7.77
N ASP A 73 -17.33 11.04 -7.98
CA ASP A 73 -17.90 12.34 -7.63
C ASP A 73 -17.90 13.20 -8.87
N GLU A 74 -19.03 13.82 -9.19
CA GLU A 74 -19.19 14.59 -10.42
C GLU A 74 -18.25 15.81 -10.50
N GLU A 75 -17.88 16.38 -9.33
CA GLU A 75 -17.02 17.57 -9.23
C GLU A 75 -15.53 17.22 -9.07
N ASN A 76 -15.23 16.16 -8.31
CA ASN A 76 -13.86 15.84 -7.88
C ASN A 76 -13.29 14.58 -8.56
N GLY A 77 -14.07 13.94 -9.42
CA GLY A 77 -13.67 12.72 -10.09
C GLY A 77 -13.68 11.50 -9.15
N ARG A 78 -12.83 10.51 -9.45
CA ARG A 78 -12.81 9.23 -8.72
C ARG A 78 -11.94 9.33 -7.47
N PHE A 79 -12.50 9.02 -6.31
CA PHE A 79 -11.82 9.07 -5.01
C PHE A 79 -12.09 7.80 -4.18
N ALA A 80 -11.34 7.63 -3.10
CA ALA A 80 -11.56 6.51 -2.20
C ALA A 80 -12.97 6.57 -1.57
N ALA A 81 -13.74 5.50 -1.70
CA ALA A 81 -15.08 5.41 -1.13
C ALA A 81 -15.04 5.65 0.40
N PRO A 82 -16.14 6.08 1.01
CA PRO A 82 -16.21 6.21 2.46
C PRO A 82 -15.72 4.95 3.16
N TYR A 83 -14.88 5.13 4.19
CA TYR A 83 -14.25 4.06 4.98
C TYR A 83 -13.13 3.27 4.30
N SER A 84 -12.77 3.58 3.04
CA SER A 84 -11.64 2.95 2.32
C SER A 84 -10.29 3.38 2.88
N SER A 85 -10.16 4.61 3.38
CA SER A 85 -8.93 5.18 3.92
C SER A 85 -8.70 4.75 5.38
N PHE A 86 -8.41 3.47 5.59
CA PHE A 86 -8.24 2.89 6.92
C PHE A 86 -6.78 2.68 7.35
N LEU A 87 -5.81 2.86 6.47
CA LEU A 87 -4.41 2.81 6.85
C LEU A 87 -4.02 4.02 7.71
N PRO A 88 -2.92 3.95 8.49
CA PRO A 88 -2.44 5.11 9.24
C PRO A 88 -2.29 6.36 8.36
N SER A 89 -2.67 7.52 8.90
CA SER A 89 -2.69 8.81 8.18
C SER A 89 -3.74 8.92 7.06
N GLY A 90 -4.76 8.06 7.06
CA GLY A 90 -5.86 8.13 6.10
C GLY A 90 -5.54 7.59 4.72
N TRP A 91 -4.49 6.77 4.59
CA TRP A 91 -4.14 6.14 3.33
C TRP A 91 -5.04 4.96 2.99
N HIS A 92 -5.08 4.58 1.72
CA HIS A 92 -5.84 3.44 1.24
C HIS A 92 -5.01 2.50 0.36
N LEU A 93 -5.45 1.25 0.30
CA LEU A 93 -4.84 0.21 -0.52
C LEU A 93 -5.34 0.30 -1.96
N LEU A 94 -4.46 0.07 -2.93
CA LEU A 94 -4.76 0.17 -4.34
C LEU A 94 -5.32 -1.14 -4.90
N SER A 95 -6.33 -1.04 -5.77
CA SER A 95 -6.73 -2.12 -6.68
C SER A 95 -5.72 -2.26 -7.83
N VAL A 96 -5.80 -3.37 -8.59
CA VAL A 96 -4.96 -3.57 -9.79
C VAL A 96 -5.08 -2.41 -10.79
N GLU A 97 -6.30 -1.91 -11.02
CA GLU A 97 -6.53 -0.75 -11.89
C GLU A 97 -5.86 0.51 -11.36
N GLN A 98 -5.98 0.78 -10.06
CA GLN A 98 -5.36 1.94 -9.42
C GLN A 98 -3.83 1.84 -9.38
N ILE A 99 -3.28 0.63 -9.18
CA ILE A 99 -1.83 0.38 -9.27
C ILE A 99 -1.31 0.86 -10.62
N VAL A 100 -2.00 0.48 -11.71
CA VAL A 100 -1.63 0.91 -13.08
C VAL A 100 -1.69 2.42 -13.21
N ASN A 101 -2.80 3.04 -12.80
CA ASN A 101 -3.00 4.48 -12.93
C ASN A 101 -1.98 5.30 -12.14
N VAL A 102 -1.71 4.91 -10.88
CA VAL A 102 -0.71 5.59 -10.04
C VAL A 102 0.69 5.40 -10.61
N TYR A 103 1.03 4.19 -11.06
CA TYR A 103 2.34 3.91 -11.64
C TYR A 103 2.58 4.77 -12.89
N GLU A 104 1.64 4.79 -13.84
CA GLU A 104 1.75 5.58 -15.07
C GLU A 104 1.86 7.09 -14.77
N SER A 105 1.04 7.59 -13.84
CA SER A 105 1.11 8.99 -13.40
C SER A 105 2.48 9.34 -12.83
N ARG A 106 3.06 8.47 -11.99
CA ARG A 106 4.39 8.69 -11.40
C ARG A 106 5.52 8.57 -12.43
N ALA A 107 5.41 7.63 -13.36
CA ALA A 107 6.37 7.47 -14.45
C ALA A 107 6.36 8.67 -15.40
N ASP A 108 5.18 9.17 -15.76
CA ASP A 108 5.02 10.36 -16.57
C ASP A 108 5.57 11.62 -15.90
N LEU A 109 5.33 11.79 -14.60
CA LEU A 109 5.90 12.89 -13.82
C LEU A 109 7.42 12.84 -13.83
N ALA A 110 8.01 11.68 -13.55
CA ALA A 110 9.47 11.49 -13.57
C ALA A 110 10.09 11.76 -14.96
N ALA A 111 9.37 11.42 -16.03
CA ALA A 111 9.83 11.70 -17.39
C ALA A 111 9.82 13.19 -17.75
N ARG A 112 8.88 13.96 -17.20
CA ARG A 112 8.76 15.42 -17.43
C ARG A 112 9.70 16.24 -16.57
N GLU A 113 10.00 15.76 -15.39
CA GLU A 113 10.89 16.43 -14.42
C GLU A 113 12.13 15.56 -14.15
N PRO A 114 13.05 15.44 -15.13
CA PRO A 114 14.31 14.75 -14.88
C PRO A 114 15.04 15.45 -13.74
N SER A 115 15.48 14.69 -12.74
CA SER A 115 16.18 15.25 -11.58
C SER A 115 17.33 16.12 -12.00
N PRO A 116 17.35 17.42 -11.65
CA PRO A 116 18.43 18.33 -12.05
C PRO A 116 19.76 18.07 -11.31
N HIS A 117 19.78 17.15 -10.36
CA HIS A 117 20.96 16.82 -9.57
C HIS A 117 21.29 15.33 -9.69
N PRO A 118 22.53 14.98 -10.13
CA PRO A 118 23.00 13.60 -10.16
C PRO A 118 22.97 12.93 -8.78
N ASP A 119 23.08 13.69 -7.70
CA ASP A 119 22.98 13.19 -6.31
C ASP A 119 21.52 13.01 -5.82
N ARG A 120 20.51 13.35 -6.63
CA ARG A 120 19.10 13.20 -6.33
C ARG A 120 18.44 12.01 -7.08
N GLU A 121 19.19 10.99 -7.42
CA GLU A 121 18.62 9.73 -7.95
C GLU A 121 17.50 9.14 -7.08
N THR A 122 17.44 9.53 -5.82
CA THR A 122 16.44 9.08 -4.85
C THR A 122 15.05 9.72 -5.03
N LEU A 123 14.89 10.72 -5.88
CA LEU A 123 13.59 11.39 -6.11
C LEU A 123 12.88 10.94 -7.39
N ALA A 124 13.62 10.38 -8.37
CA ALA A 124 13.03 9.90 -9.60
C ALA A 124 12.28 8.58 -9.36
N TRP A 125 11.09 8.46 -9.95
CA TRP A 125 10.35 7.20 -9.97
C TRP A 125 11.16 6.14 -10.73
N ARG A 126 11.28 4.95 -10.17
CA ARG A 126 12.00 3.85 -10.82
C ARG A 126 11.02 2.86 -11.43
N HIS A 127 11.40 2.29 -12.56
CA HIS A 127 10.60 1.30 -13.28
C HIS A 127 10.25 0.05 -12.43
N ASP A 128 11.13 -0.35 -11.51
CA ASP A 128 10.95 -1.51 -10.64
C ASP A 128 10.11 -1.23 -9.37
N TRP A 129 9.55 -0.02 -9.22
CA TRP A 129 8.68 0.33 -8.10
C TRP A 129 7.22 0.19 -8.47
N VAL A 130 6.50 -0.69 -7.78
CA VAL A 130 5.06 -0.89 -7.99
C VAL A 130 4.29 -0.34 -6.78
N PRO A 131 3.42 0.67 -6.96
CA PRO A 131 2.66 1.25 -5.86
C PRO A 131 1.62 0.25 -5.34
N PHE A 132 1.33 0.26 -4.03
CA PHE A 132 0.26 -0.57 -3.45
C PHE A 132 -0.62 0.16 -2.44
N ALA A 133 -0.20 1.34 -1.94
CA ALA A 133 -0.99 2.19 -1.06
C ALA A 133 -0.65 3.66 -1.27
N VAL A 134 -1.65 4.54 -1.19
CA VAL A 134 -1.50 5.98 -1.40
C VAL A 134 -2.41 6.77 -0.45
N GLU A 135 -2.15 8.05 -0.33
CA GLU A 135 -3.12 9.02 0.15
C GLU A 135 -4.03 9.50 -1.01
N THR A 136 -5.02 10.32 -0.68
CA THR A 136 -6.05 10.76 -1.62
C THR A 136 -5.48 11.47 -2.85
N ASP A 137 -4.47 12.30 -2.69
CA ASP A 137 -3.91 13.15 -3.77
C ASP A 137 -2.72 12.50 -4.50
N TRP A 138 -2.34 11.26 -4.12
CA TRP A 138 -1.20 10.49 -4.66
C TRP A 138 0.18 11.16 -4.50
N LEU A 139 0.26 12.25 -3.73
CA LEU A 139 1.52 12.93 -3.43
C LEU A 139 2.43 12.06 -2.54
N TYR A 140 1.80 11.18 -1.75
CA TYR A 140 2.48 10.25 -0.86
C TYR A 140 1.96 8.84 -1.09
N GLY A 141 2.87 7.88 -1.03
CA GLY A 141 2.45 6.49 -1.15
C GLY A 141 3.53 5.50 -0.79
N ARG A 142 3.18 4.23 -0.91
CA ARG A 142 4.07 3.10 -0.68
C ARG A 142 4.19 2.27 -1.94
N PHE A 143 5.40 1.81 -2.18
CA PHE A 143 5.71 0.92 -3.28
C PHE A 143 6.40 -0.36 -2.78
N ILE A 144 6.35 -1.38 -3.59
CA ILE A 144 7.20 -2.55 -3.50
C ILE A 144 8.25 -2.46 -4.60
N ASP A 145 9.52 -2.59 -4.23
CA ASP A 145 10.62 -2.73 -5.17
C ASP A 145 10.62 -4.17 -5.69
N THR A 146 10.32 -4.36 -6.96
CA THR A 146 10.17 -5.70 -7.54
C THR A 146 11.48 -6.45 -7.67
N SER A 147 12.61 -5.75 -7.62
CA SER A 147 13.96 -6.35 -7.69
C SER A 147 14.39 -6.96 -6.35
N THR A 148 13.93 -6.39 -5.23
CA THR A 148 14.31 -6.82 -3.88
C THR A 148 13.17 -7.43 -3.07
N GLY A 149 11.91 -7.11 -3.41
CA GLY A 149 10.72 -7.43 -2.64
C GLY A 149 10.50 -6.50 -1.43
N MET A 150 11.43 -5.57 -1.17
CA MET A 150 11.35 -4.65 -0.03
C MET A 150 10.38 -3.50 -0.31
N LEU A 151 9.84 -2.91 0.75
CA LEU A 151 8.90 -1.80 0.63
C LEU A 151 9.59 -0.45 0.82
N GLY A 152 9.13 0.53 0.05
CA GLY A 152 9.53 1.92 0.21
C GLY A 152 8.34 2.86 0.36
N LYS A 153 8.66 4.13 0.55
CA LYS A 153 7.70 5.22 0.63
C LYS A 153 8.20 6.39 -0.21
N TRP A 154 7.36 6.90 -1.11
CA TRP A 154 7.63 8.18 -1.78
C TRP A 154 6.87 9.33 -1.12
N SER A 155 7.38 10.54 -1.32
CA SER A 155 6.76 11.80 -0.92
C SER A 155 7.11 12.85 -1.95
N ASP A 156 6.13 13.61 -2.44
CA ASP A 156 6.42 14.76 -3.28
C ASP A 156 7.12 15.83 -2.44
N GLY A 157 8.25 16.33 -2.94
CA GLY A 157 9.06 17.35 -2.26
C GLY A 157 9.92 16.87 -1.08
N ASP A 158 9.92 15.56 -0.77
CA ASP A 158 10.76 14.96 0.27
C ASP A 158 11.51 13.73 -0.30
N LEU A 159 12.50 13.27 0.44
CA LEU A 159 13.31 12.11 0.04
C LEU A 159 12.49 10.81 0.08
N THR A 160 12.60 10.03 -0.97
CA THR A 160 12.09 8.65 -0.98
C THR A 160 12.78 7.83 0.11
N ARG A 161 11.99 7.08 0.88
CA ARG A 161 12.50 6.19 1.92
C ARG A 161 12.44 4.76 1.42
N PHE A 162 13.58 4.10 1.45
CA PHE A 162 13.73 2.69 1.09
C PHE A 162 13.68 1.80 2.32
N GLU A 163 13.46 0.53 2.09
CA GLU A 163 13.59 -0.52 3.11
C GLU A 163 12.77 -0.26 4.38
N THR A 164 11.57 0.31 4.20
CA THR A 164 10.67 0.57 5.34
C THR A 164 10.14 -0.71 5.98
N HIS A 165 10.06 -1.80 5.18
CA HIS A 165 9.72 -3.16 5.58
C HIS A 165 10.38 -4.13 4.61
N ALA A 166 10.81 -5.29 5.12
CA ALA A 166 11.49 -6.30 4.32
C ALA A 166 10.56 -7.04 3.34
N SER A 167 9.22 -6.99 3.57
CA SER A 167 8.24 -7.63 2.70
C SER A 167 6.82 -7.09 2.93
N LEU A 168 5.90 -7.42 2.03
CA LEU A 168 4.48 -7.08 2.17
C LEU A 168 3.85 -7.82 3.37
N ALA A 169 4.27 -9.04 3.63
CA ALA A 169 3.83 -9.78 4.82
C ALA A 169 4.24 -9.08 6.11
N GLU A 170 5.49 -8.61 6.22
CA GLU A 170 5.96 -7.85 7.37
C GLU A 170 5.14 -6.57 7.57
N TYR A 171 4.87 -5.84 6.50
CA TYR A 171 4.03 -4.65 6.56
C TYR A 171 2.64 -4.95 7.12
N PHE A 172 1.95 -5.99 6.62
CA PHE A 172 0.62 -6.33 7.11
C PHE A 172 0.64 -6.89 8.54
N HIS A 173 1.70 -7.57 8.95
CA HIS A 173 1.89 -7.96 10.35
C HIS A 173 2.02 -6.72 11.24
N SER A 174 2.88 -5.78 10.87
CA SER A 174 3.06 -4.51 11.59
C SER A 174 1.76 -3.70 11.66
N LEU A 175 1.02 -3.63 10.55
CA LEU A 175 -0.29 -2.97 10.49
C LEU A 175 -1.29 -3.62 11.46
N ALA A 176 -1.38 -4.95 11.47
CA ALA A 176 -2.29 -5.67 12.38
C ALA A 176 -1.91 -5.49 13.86
N ASP A 177 -0.62 -5.39 14.17
CA ASP A 177 -0.13 -5.11 15.52
C ASP A 177 -0.41 -3.66 15.92
N ASP A 178 -0.20 -2.70 15.03
CA ASP A 178 -0.56 -1.30 15.23
C ASP A 178 -2.07 -1.11 15.43
N MET A 179 -2.91 -1.79 14.64
CA MET A 179 -4.37 -1.79 14.82
C MET A 179 -4.75 -2.25 16.22
N ARG A 180 -4.17 -3.36 16.67
CA ARG A 180 -4.47 -3.91 18.00
C ARG A 180 -4.04 -3.02 19.15
N GLN A 181 -2.94 -2.27 18.97
CA GLN A 181 -2.35 -1.44 20.04
C GLN A 181 -2.87 -0.02 20.05
N ARG A 182 -3.21 0.55 18.88
CA ARG A 182 -3.40 1.98 18.70
C ARG A 182 -4.72 2.37 18.02
N ALA A 183 -5.41 1.42 17.38
CA ALA A 183 -6.69 1.69 16.79
C ALA A 183 -7.82 1.43 17.76
N THR A 184 -8.86 2.25 17.67
CA THR A 184 -10.14 2.07 18.34
C THR A 184 -11.26 2.00 17.31
N ALA A 185 -12.44 1.58 17.73
CA ALA A 185 -13.63 1.57 16.88
C ALA A 185 -14.62 2.62 17.37
N GLN A 186 -15.10 3.46 16.45
CA GLN A 186 -16.15 4.41 16.72
C GLN A 186 -17.21 4.30 15.62
N ASP A 187 -18.44 4.02 15.99
CA ASP A 187 -19.58 3.85 15.05
C ASP A 187 -19.31 2.87 13.90
N GLY A 188 -18.58 1.78 14.19
CA GLY A 188 -18.20 0.76 13.21
C GLY A 188 -17.07 1.20 12.26
N ARG A 189 -16.35 2.27 12.59
CA ARG A 189 -15.19 2.79 11.85
C ARG A 189 -13.93 2.66 12.68
N LEU A 190 -12.81 2.42 11.99
CA LEU A 190 -11.48 2.48 12.58
C LEU A 190 -11.08 3.95 12.81
N VAL A 191 -10.62 4.23 14.01
CA VAL A 191 -10.04 5.53 14.39
C VAL A 191 -8.63 5.27 14.95
N TRP A 192 -7.63 5.90 14.34
CA TRP A 192 -6.26 5.82 14.81
C TRP A 192 -6.04 6.74 16.00
N GLY A 193 -5.51 6.21 17.11
CA GLY A 193 -5.03 7.02 18.23
C GLY A 193 -3.82 7.87 17.84
N THR A 194 -3.70 9.04 18.45
CA THR A 194 -2.51 9.89 18.29
C THR A 194 -1.25 9.16 18.74
N ARG A 195 -0.19 9.25 17.94
CA ARG A 195 1.11 8.70 18.31
C ARG A 195 1.67 9.54 19.47
N THR A 196 1.55 9.06 20.72
CA THR A 196 2.29 9.68 21.82
C THR A 196 3.78 9.54 21.50
N ARG A 197 4.44 10.66 21.18
CA ARG A 197 5.90 10.71 21.11
C ARG A 197 6.42 10.20 22.47
N ARG A 198 7.10 9.06 22.44
CA ARG A 198 7.90 8.67 23.61
C ARG A 198 8.82 9.86 23.94
N PRO A 199 8.84 10.36 25.20
CA PRO A 199 9.80 11.39 25.56
C PRO A 199 11.20 10.88 25.23
N ALA A 200 12.03 11.73 24.63
CA ALA A 200 13.44 11.43 24.43
C ALA A 200 14.03 11.08 25.80
N GLU A 201 14.64 9.92 25.96
CA GLU A 201 15.42 9.60 27.15
C GLU A 201 16.51 10.66 27.29
N PRO A 202 16.67 11.26 28.48
CA PRO A 202 17.74 12.24 28.69
C PRO A 202 19.08 11.52 28.51
N SER A 203 19.89 12.04 27.60
CA SER A 203 21.29 11.60 27.42
C SER A 203 22.02 11.71 28.76
N ARG A 204 22.57 10.57 29.21
CA ARG A 204 23.51 10.54 30.33
C ARG A 204 24.92 10.90 29.86
#